data_48b0aa20a6ff656e878b0aff8698bc5f
#
_entry.id   48b0aa20a6ff656e878b0aff8698bc5f
#
_cell.length_a   1.000
_cell.length_b   1.000
_cell.length_c   1.000
_cell.angle_alpha   90.00
_cell.angle_beta   90.00
_cell.angle_gamma   90.00
#
_symmetry.space_group_name_H-M   'P 1'
#
loop_
_entity.id
_entity.type
_entity.pdbx_description
1 polymer ?
#
loop_
_entity_poly.entity_id
_entity_poly.type
_entity_poly.pdbx_seq_one_letter_code
_entity_poly.pdbx_strand_id
1 'polypeptide(L)'
;MLLLAGLGLAGMSAARAASLDPAMLPKIQAATFEVVQAKPAGDPLSYERPLPLEQLPYQERTDKYYSIGTAFAIGHNRYVTAGHVLLAGADSLWGPPELRDAAGRVYPIGKIEKFSLGKDFVVFTLAQPPAGDAALAIETSPALNQVVYAVGNALGTGVVIRDGLYTSDTPEQENGAWKWMRFSAAASPGNSGGPLLDKDGKLIGVVLMKSANENLNYA
;
A
#
# COMPACT_ATOMS: atom_id res chain seq x y z
N MET A 1 3.81 -51.94 -47.08
CA MET A 1 4.73 -50.94 -46.50
C MET A 1 3.87 -49.82 -45.95
N LEU A 2 3.53 -49.90 -44.65
CA LEU A 2 2.66 -48.91 -43.97
C LEU A 2 3.54 -47.87 -43.27
N LEU A 3 3.46 -46.60 -43.69
CA LEU A 3 4.09 -45.49 -42.97
C LEU A 3 3.16 -45.06 -41.84
N LEU A 4 3.57 -45.23 -40.59
CA LEU A 4 2.94 -44.59 -39.45
C LEU A 4 3.54 -43.17 -39.32
N ALA A 5 2.70 -42.16 -39.56
CA ALA A 5 3.03 -40.76 -39.21
C ALA A 5 2.76 -40.56 -37.74
N GLY A 6 3.82 -40.36 -36.98
CA GLY A 6 3.71 -39.98 -35.54
C GLY A 6 3.28 -38.51 -35.41
N LEU A 7 2.08 -38.28 -34.89
CA LEU A 7 1.66 -36.95 -34.43
C LEU A 7 2.41 -36.64 -33.13
N GLY A 8 3.38 -35.73 -33.21
CA GLY A 8 3.98 -35.11 -32.00
C GLY A 8 2.97 -34.20 -31.31
N LEU A 9 2.52 -34.56 -30.12
CA LEU A 9 1.81 -33.64 -29.25
C LEU A 9 2.83 -32.56 -28.78
N ALA A 10 2.76 -31.38 -29.42
CA ALA A 10 3.39 -30.19 -28.88
C ALA A 10 2.66 -29.84 -27.57
N GLY A 11 3.34 -30.02 -26.44
CA GLY A 11 2.81 -29.62 -25.14
C GLY A 11 2.53 -28.12 -25.14
N MET A 12 1.26 -27.76 -25.15
CA MET A 12 0.84 -26.38 -24.89
C MET A 12 1.20 -26.08 -23.44
N SER A 13 2.32 -25.36 -23.25
CA SER A 13 2.63 -24.72 -21.98
C SER A 13 1.52 -23.71 -21.70
N ALA A 14 0.60 -24.04 -20.82
CA ALA A 14 -0.41 -23.07 -20.38
C ALA A 14 0.35 -21.88 -19.80
N ALA A 15 0.24 -20.72 -20.44
CA ALA A 15 0.74 -19.47 -19.90
C ALA A 15 0.02 -19.25 -18.56
N ARG A 16 0.70 -19.58 -17.46
CA ARG A 16 0.22 -19.31 -16.12
C ARG A 16 0.20 -17.79 -16.01
N ALA A 17 -0.97 -17.21 -15.72
CA ALA A 17 -1.05 -15.79 -15.39
C ALA A 17 0.05 -15.53 -14.34
N ALA A 18 0.88 -14.51 -14.56
CA ALA A 18 1.98 -14.19 -13.65
C ALA A 18 1.36 -13.75 -12.32
N SER A 19 1.13 -14.69 -11.43
CA SER A 19 0.75 -14.42 -10.04
C SER A 19 2.00 -14.21 -9.22
N LEU A 20 1.92 -13.33 -8.24
CA LEU A 20 2.96 -13.18 -7.23
C LEU A 20 3.24 -14.55 -6.58
N ASP A 21 4.52 -14.87 -6.42
CA ASP A 21 4.91 -16.13 -5.77
C ASP A 21 4.30 -16.18 -4.35
N PRO A 22 3.49 -17.21 -4.03
CA PRO A 22 2.91 -17.35 -2.70
C PRO A 22 3.95 -17.35 -1.56
N ALA A 23 5.18 -17.76 -1.82
CA ALA A 23 6.28 -17.72 -0.85
C ALA A 23 6.67 -16.29 -0.45
N MET A 24 6.34 -15.28 -1.26
CA MET A 24 6.60 -13.88 -0.95
C MET A 24 5.54 -13.25 -0.04
N LEU A 25 4.33 -13.81 0.02
CA LEU A 25 3.20 -13.23 0.76
C LEU A 25 3.50 -12.98 2.23
N PRO A 26 4.11 -13.92 3.00
CA PRO A 26 4.42 -13.68 4.40
C PRO A 26 5.38 -12.50 4.60
N LYS A 27 6.37 -12.36 3.71
CA LYS A 27 7.34 -11.27 3.75
C LYS A 27 6.67 -9.92 3.46
N ILE A 28 5.84 -9.87 2.42
CA ILE A 28 5.13 -8.65 2.03
C ILE A 28 4.19 -8.23 3.16
N GLN A 29 3.44 -9.15 3.75
CA GLN A 29 2.56 -8.88 4.88
C GLN A 29 3.33 -8.39 6.11
N ALA A 30 4.46 -9.02 6.44
CA ALA A 30 5.29 -8.62 7.57
C ALA A 30 5.97 -7.25 7.36
N ALA A 31 6.21 -6.85 6.11
CA ALA A 31 6.77 -5.55 5.75
C ALA A 31 5.73 -4.44 5.57
N THR A 32 4.43 -4.77 5.59
CA THR A 32 3.33 -3.82 5.35
C THR A 32 2.55 -3.57 6.63
N PHE A 33 2.28 -2.31 6.91
CA PHE A 33 1.63 -1.84 8.14
C PHE A 33 0.45 -0.94 7.80
N GLU A 34 -0.56 -0.94 8.65
CA GLU A 34 -1.56 0.13 8.65
C GLU A 34 -0.98 1.39 9.29
N VAL A 35 -1.33 2.54 8.78
CA VAL A 35 -1.17 3.81 9.50
C VAL A 35 -2.48 4.09 10.21
N VAL A 36 -2.44 4.20 11.53
CA VAL A 36 -3.62 4.32 12.37
C VAL A 36 -3.52 5.50 13.32
N GLN A 37 -4.67 6.00 13.76
CA GLN A 37 -4.77 6.98 14.83
C GLN A 37 -5.71 6.44 15.91
N ALA A 38 -5.34 6.60 17.19
CA ALA A 38 -6.19 6.21 18.29
C ALA A 38 -7.45 7.07 18.30
N LYS A 39 -8.62 6.43 18.41
CA LYS A 39 -9.88 7.13 18.61
C LYS A 39 -9.91 7.74 20.02
N PRO A 40 -10.48 8.95 20.20
CA PRO A 40 -10.66 9.53 21.53
C PRO A 40 -11.53 8.61 22.40
N ALA A 41 -11.22 8.52 23.69
CA ALA A 41 -11.94 7.68 24.65
C ALA A 41 -13.41 8.10 24.85
N GLY A 42 -13.77 9.32 24.45
CA GLY A 42 -15.13 9.85 24.47
C GLY A 42 -15.27 10.92 23.39
N ASP A 43 -16.49 11.11 22.92
CA ASP A 43 -16.80 12.18 21.99
C ASP A 43 -17.00 13.49 22.79
N PRO A 44 -16.15 14.51 22.59
CA PRO A 44 -16.31 15.81 23.27
C PRO A 44 -17.49 16.62 22.73
N LEU A 45 -18.10 16.18 21.63
CA LEU A 45 -19.23 16.86 20.98
C LEU A 45 -20.54 16.28 21.48
N SER A 46 -21.52 17.14 21.67
CA SER A 46 -22.91 16.76 21.89
C SER A 46 -23.70 16.91 20.60
N TYR A 47 -24.55 15.94 20.32
CA TYR A 47 -25.38 15.91 19.12
C TYR A 47 -26.85 16.01 19.51
N GLU A 48 -27.64 16.79 18.76
CA GLU A 48 -29.10 16.87 18.98
C GLU A 48 -29.80 15.52 18.84
N ARG A 49 -29.23 14.63 18.02
CA ARG A 49 -29.69 13.26 17.82
C ARG A 49 -28.51 12.31 17.95
N PRO A 50 -28.72 11.11 18.50
CA PRO A 50 -27.68 10.07 18.53
C PRO A 50 -27.15 9.82 17.12
N LEU A 51 -25.82 9.67 16.97
CA LEU A 51 -25.21 9.29 15.70
C LEU A 51 -25.65 7.87 15.34
N PRO A 52 -25.99 7.58 14.08
CA PRO A 52 -26.40 6.26 13.62
C PRO A 52 -25.18 5.31 13.49
N LEU A 53 -24.49 5.06 14.60
CA LEU A 53 -23.25 4.28 14.63
C LEU A 53 -23.44 2.85 14.12
N GLU A 54 -24.65 2.30 14.22
CA GLU A 54 -24.99 0.98 13.68
C GLU A 54 -24.92 0.90 12.15
N GLN A 55 -24.93 2.04 11.46
CA GLN A 55 -24.74 2.10 10.00
C GLN A 55 -23.27 2.00 9.58
N LEU A 56 -22.34 2.21 10.52
CA LEU A 56 -20.92 2.01 10.26
C LEU A 56 -20.60 0.51 10.23
N PRO A 57 -19.61 0.09 9.39
CA PRO A 57 -19.10 -1.26 9.41
C PRO A 57 -18.69 -1.70 10.82
N TYR A 58 -18.89 -2.97 11.15
CA TYR A 58 -18.61 -3.51 12.49
C TYR A 58 -17.19 -3.20 12.97
N GLN A 59 -16.20 -3.37 12.08
CA GLN A 59 -14.81 -3.10 12.40
C GLN A 59 -14.58 -1.61 12.74
N GLU A 60 -15.14 -0.70 11.97
CA GLU A 60 -15.03 0.74 12.26
C GLU A 60 -15.67 1.12 13.59
N ARG A 61 -16.76 0.46 13.99
CA ARG A 61 -17.43 0.71 15.27
C ARG A 61 -16.64 0.20 16.48
N THR A 62 -15.98 -0.95 16.33
CA THR A 62 -15.39 -1.68 17.46
C THR A 62 -13.88 -1.51 17.59
N ASP A 63 -13.19 -1.11 16.52
CA ASP A 63 -11.77 -0.85 16.57
C ASP A 63 -11.47 0.40 17.40
N LYS A 64 -10.46 0.33 18.25
CA LYS A 64 -9.95 1.46 19.02
C LYS A 64 -9.17 2.46 18.19
N TYR A 65 -8.85 2.11 16.97
CA TYR A 65 -8.09 2.91 16.03
C TYR A 65 -8.92 3.20 14.79
N TYR A 66 -8.59 4.30 14.15
CA TYR A 66 -9.04 4.65 12.81
C TYR A 66 -7.88 4.49 11.83
N SER A 67 -8.07 3.75 10.76
CA SER A 67 -7.07 3.55 9.71
C SER A 67 -7.07 4.74 8.75
N ILE A 68 -5.91 5.37 8.54
CA ILE A 68 -5.74 6.54 7.69
C ILE A 68 -4.90 6.26 6.44
N GLY A 69 -4.24 5.10 6.38
CA GLY A 69 -3.42 4.72 5.24
C GLY A 69 -2.59 3.47 5.48
N THR A 70 -1.59 3.30 4.65
CA THR A 70 -0.65 2.18 4.67
C THR A 70 0.78 2.70 4.72
N ALA A 71 1.68 1.95 5.33
CA ALA A 71 3.12 2.17 5.29
C ALA A 71 3.84 0.84 5.09
N PHE A 72 5.11 0.89 4.72
CA PHE A 72 5.92 -0.31 4.56
C PHE A 72 7.37 -0.11 4.96
N ALA A 73 8.04 -1.20 5.33
CA ALA A 73 9.43 -1.21 5.75
C ALA A 73 10.38 -1.38 4.55
N ILE A 74 11.46 -0.59 4.55
CA ILE A 74 12.57 -0.69 3.59
C ILE A 74 13.90 -1.08 4.26
N GLY A 75 13.85 -1.54 5.51
CA GLY A 75 15.00 -1.98 6.29
C GLY A 75 15.64 -0.89 7.16
N HIS A 76 16.51 -1.32 8.07
CA HIS A 76 17.25 -0.43 8.97
C HIS A 76 16.35 0.52 9.78
N ASN A 77 15.23 0.03 10.29
CA ASN A 77 14.21 0.83 10.97
C ASN A 77 13.70 2.01 10.13
N ARG A 78 13.62 1.85 8.81
CA ARG A 78 13.06 2.86 7.90
C ARG A 78 11.75 2.37 7.30
N TYR A 79 10.78 3.27 7.35
CA TYR A 79 9.43 3.05 6.84
C TYR A 79 9.06 4.17 5.87
N VAL A 80 8.22 3.83 4.90
CA VAL A 80 7.74 4.78 3.89
C VAL A 80 6.23 4.78 3.89
N THR A 81 5.65 5.96 3.72
CA THR A 81 4.22 6.16 3.43
C THR A 81 4.03 7.39 2.54
N ALA A 82 2.81 7.64 2.09
CA ALA A 82 2.47 8.88 1.41
C ALA A 82 2.53 10.08 2.37
N GLY A 83 2.96 11.22 1.86
CA GLY A 83 3.09 12.45 2.65
C GLY A 83 1.76 12.90 3.23
N HIS A 84 0.68 12.86 2.43
CA HIS A 84 -0.66 13.24 2.88
C HIS A 84 -1.21 12.34 3.99
N VAL A 85 -0.73 11.09 4.14
CA VAL A 85 -1.15 10.19 5.22
C VAL A 85 -0.64 10.65 6.58
N LEU A 86 0.60 11.14 6.67
CA LEU A 86 1.18 11.58 7.93
C LEU A 86 1.07 13.08 8.18
N LEU A 87 1.09 13.90 7.12
CA LEU A 87 1.26 15.35 7.24
C LEU A 87 -0.06 16.12 7.14
N ALA A 88 -1.13 15.51 6.65
CA ALA A 88 -2.42 16.18 6.47
C ALA A 88 -3.27 16.33 7.75
N GLY A 89 -2.86 15.75 8.86
CA GLY A 89 -3.64 15.67 10.09
C GLY A 89 -2.98 16.27 11.33
N ALA A 90 -2.11 17.27 11.16
CA ALA A 90 -1.31 17.80 12.26
C ALA A 90 -2.11 18.33 13.48
N ASP A 91 -3.38 18.72 13.29
CA ASP A 91 -4.26 19.24 14.34
C ASP A 91 -5.52 18.37 14.55
N SER A 92 -5.39 17.06 14.35
CA SER A 92 -6.50 16.12 14.57
C SER A 92 -6.84 15.99 16.06
N LEU A 93 -8.14 15.90 16.39
CA LEU A 93 -8.63 15.48 17.72
C LEU A 93 -8.27 14.03 18.05
N TRP A 94 -7.82 13.28 17.06
CA TRP A 94 -7.35 11.92 17.16
C TRP A 94 -5.90 11.90 17.67
N GLY A 95 -5.46 10.76 18.20
CA GLY A 95 -4.08 10.59 18.62
C GLY A 95 -3.06 10.77 17.47
N PRO A 96 -1.77 10.83 17.77
CA PRO A 96 -0.75 10.91 16.73
C PRO A 96 -0.81 9.66 15.83
N PRO A 97 -0.37 9.75 14.56
CA PRO A 97 -0.26 8.59 13.70
C PRO A 97 0.72 7.55 14.27
N GLU A 98 0.34 6.29 14.19
CA GLU A 98 1.13 5.14 14.62
C GLU A 98 1.09 4.05 13.54
N LEU A 99 2.03 3.10 13.55
CA LEU A 99 1.95 1.91 12.70
C LEU A 99 1.32 0.75 13.44
N ARG A 100 0.44 0.01 12.77
CA ARG A 100 -0.15 -1.24 13.29
C ARG A 100 0.24 -2.40 12.39
N ASP A 101 0.80 -3.47 12.98
CA ASP A 101 1.14 -4.70 12.26
C ASP A 101 -0.09 -5.63 12.10
N ALA A 102 0.07 -6.71 11.33
CA ALA A 102 -0.98 -7.70 11.10
C ALA A 102 -1.43 -8.44 12.38
N ALA A 103 -0.64 -8.41 13.44
CA ALA A 103 -1.01 -8.97 14.75
C ALA A 103 -1.75 -7.95 15.64
N GLY A 104 -2.00 -6.73 15.15
CA GLY A 104 -2.67 -5.66 15.88
C GLY A 104 -1.79 -4.90 16.86
N ARG A 105 -0.47 -5.15 16.87
CA ARG A 105 0.47 -4.40 17.72
C ARG A 105 0.73 -3.04 17.11
N VAL A 106 0.80 -2.02 17.94
CA VAL A 106 0.95 -0.63 17.54
C VAL A 106 2.32 -0.10 17.90
N TYR A 107 2.92 0.67 17.01
CA TYR A 107 4.27 1.19 17.10
C TYR A 107 4.27 2.70 16.89
N PRO A 108 4.67 3.49 17.87
CA PRO A 108 4.79 4.93 17.75
C PRO A 108 5.83 5.34 16.70
N ILE A 109 5.50 6.34 15.90
CA ILE A 109 6.42 6.95 14.95
C ILE A 109 7.53 7.63 15.74
N GLY A 110 8.77 7.42 15.31
CA GLY A 110 9.96 8.04 15.89
C GLY A 110 10.30 9.37 15.20
N LYS A 111 11.28 9.33 14.32
CA LYS A 111 11.80 10.52 13.63
C LYS A 111 11.42 10.49 12.14
N ILE A 112 10.97 11.62 11.62
CA ILE A 112 10.90 11.84 10.15
C ILE A 112 12.33 12.10 9.67
N GLU A 113 12.83 11.26 8.77
CA GLU A 113 14.17 11.38 8.21
C GLU A 113 14.18 12.19 6.90
N LYS A 114 13.16 11.98 6.07
CA LYS A 114 13.04 12.61 4.76
C LYS A 114 11.58 12.73 4.34
N PHE A 115 11.25 13.80 3.64
CA PHE A 115 9.94 13.95 3.04
C PHE A 115 10.00 14.82 1.78
N SER A 116 8.98 14.71 0.95
CA SER A 116 8.75 15.58 -0.19
C SER A 116 7.25 15.79 -0.34
N LEU A 117 6.81 17.03 -0.23
CA LEU A 117 5.40 17.39 -0.44
C LEU A 117 5.01 17.28 -1.92
N GLY A 118 5.90 17.68 -2.83
CA GLY A 118 5.65 17.59 -4.27
C GLY A 118 5.59 16.15 -4.79
N LYS A 119 6.41 15.25 -4.24
CA LYS A 119 6.39 13.81 -4.57
C LYS A 119 5.52 13.00 -3.62
N ASP A 120 4.90 13.63 -2.66
CA ASP A 120 3.96 13.05 -1.70
C ASP A 120 4.47 11.79 -0.99
N PHE A 121 5.67 11.83 -0.43
CA PHE A 121 6.22 10.74 0.37
C PHE A 121 6.90 11.21 1.65
N VAL A 122 6.94 10.31 2.64
CA VAL A 122 7.66 10.47 3.90
C VAL A 122 8.44 9.20 4.21
N VAL A 123 9.72 9.36 4.60
CA VAL A 123 10.56 8.32 5.20
C VAL A 123 10.75 8.62 6.67
N PHE A 124 10.47 7.64 7.52
CA PHE A 124 10.51 7.81 8.97
C PHE A 124 10.99 6.54 9.68
N THR A 125 11.31 6.67 10.96
CA THR A 125 11.66 5.55 11.85
C THR A 125 10.52 5.28 12.83
N LEU A 126 10.55 4.13 13.49
CA LEU A 126 9.74 3.87 14.68
C LEU A 126 10.58 4.09 15.94
N ALA A 127 9.94 4.55 17.01
CA ALA A 127 10.60 4.72 18.30
C ALA A 127 11.06 3.37 18.87
N GLN A 128 10.27 2.33 18.65
CA GLN A 128 10.54 0.94 19.01
C GLN A 128 10.07 0.05 17.84
N PRO A 129 10.98 -0.34 16.94
CA PRO A 129 10.60 -1.17 15.79
C PRO A 129 10.23 -2.61 16.22
N PRO A 130 9.40 -3.31 15.44
CA PRO A 130 9.13 -4.72 15.66
C PRO A 130 10.43 -5.54 15.58
N ALA A 131 10.46 -6.67 16.29
CA ALA A 131 11.54 -7.63 16.14
C ALA A 131 11.51 -8.24 14.73
N GLY A 132 12.67 -8.35 14.11
CA GLY A 132 12.83 -8.86 12.74
C GLY A 132 13.05 -7.73 11.73
N ASP A 133 13.65 -8.07 10.61
CA ASP A 133 14.02 -7.11 9.54
C ASP A 133 13.23 -7.46 8.26
N ALA A 134 11.90 -7.48 8.37
CA ALA A 134 11.06 -7.62 7.19
C ALA A 134 11.13 -6.31 6.41
N ALA A 135 11.79 -6.35 5.24
CA ALA A 135 11.96 -5.21 4.37
C ALA A 135 11.72 -5.58 2.92
N LEU A 136 11.14 -4.65 2.16
CA LEU A 136 10.98 -4.78 0.72
C LEU A 136 12.27 -4.36 0.01
N ALA A 137 12.74 -5.20 -0.92
CA ALA A 137 13.85 -4.83 -1.79
C ALA A 137 13.35 -3.82 -2.84
N ILE A 138 14.20 -2.87 -3.21
CA ILE A 138 13.85 -1.81 -4.17
C ILE A 138 14.29 -2.23 -5.58
N GLU A 139 13.41 -2.03 -6.57
CA GLU A 139 13.71 -2.10 -8.00
C GLU A 139 13.61 -0.68 -8.58
N THR A 140 14.67 -0.23 -9.26
CA THR A 140 14.79 1.15 -9.74
C THR A 140 14.48 1.32 -11.23
N SER A 141 14.28 0.22 -11.95
CA SER A 141 14.09 0.23 -13.41
C SER A 141 12.90 -0.64 -13.84
N PRO A 142 11.67 -0.35 -13.34
CA PRO A 142 10.51 -1.12 -13.73
C PRO A 142 10.21 -0.95 -15.22
N ALA A 143 9.76 -2.03 -15.88
CA ALA A 143 9.41 -2.02 -17.28
C ALA A 143 7.93 -1.67 -17.49
N LEU A 144 7.62 -0.84 -18.47
CA LEU A 144 6.24 -0.60 -18.91
C LEU A 144 5.56 -1.92 -19.31
N ASN A 145 4.27 -1.98 -19.06
CA ASN A 145 3.42 -3.15 -19.33
C ASN A 145 3.75 -4.40 -18.51
N GLN A 146 4.60 -4.29 -17.48
CA GLN A 146 4.79 -5.39 -16.53
C GLN A 146 3.61 -5.51 -15.57
N VAL A 147 3.38 -6.72 -15.05
CA VAL A 147 2.43 -6.94 -13.95
C VAL A 147 2.95 -6.27 -12.69
N VAL A 148 2.08 -5.56 -12.00
CA VAL A 148 2.36 -4.89 -10.72
C VAL A 148 1.30 -5.25 -9.69
N TYR A 149 1.66 -5.10 -8.41
CA TYR A 149 0.80 -5.41 -7.27
C TYR A 149 0.73 -4.22 -6.33
N ALA A 150 -0.46 -3.65 -6.20
CA ALA A 150 -0.74 -2.64 -5.18
C ALA A 150 -1.08 -3.34 -3.86
N VAL A 151 -0.35 -3.01 -2.81
CA VAL A 151 -0.53 -3.60 -1.47
C VAL A 151 -0.97 -2.51 -0.50
N GLY A 152 -1.96 -2.79 0.33
CA GLY A 152 -2.39 -1.83 1.34
C GLY A 152 -3.64 -2.26 2.08
N ASN A 153 -3.98 -1.48 3.11
CA ASN A 153 -5.14 -1.71 3.96
C ASN A 153 -6.38 -1.01 3.39
N ALA A 154 -6.92 -1.54 2.30
CA ALA A 154 -8.10 -0.99 1.66
C ALA A 154 -9.28 -0.93 2.64
N LEU A 155 -9.81 0.27 2.87
CA LEU A 155 -10.97 0.51 3.73
C LEU A 155 -10.79 0.04 5.18
N GLY A 156 -9.56 -0.08 5.67
CA GLY A 156 -9.30 -0.52 7.05
C GLY A 156 -9.62 -1.99 7.33
N THR A 157 -9.80 -2.83 6.31
CA THR A 157 -10.26 -4.23 6.46
C THR A 157 -9.13 -5.25 6.48
N GLY A 158 -7.89 -4.82 6.58
CA GLY A 158 -6.68 -5.63 6.52
C GLY A 158 -5.91 -5.43 5.22
N VAL A 159 -4.66 -5.87 5.22
CA VAL A 159 -3.78 -5.75 4.06
C VAL A 159 -4.24 -6.66 2.93
N VAL A 160 -4.53 -6.08 1.79
CA VAL A 160 -4.90 -6.76 0.55
C VAL A 160 -3.85 -6.53 -0.54
N ILE A 161 -3.74 -7.47 -1.47
CA ILE A 161 -2.85 -7.41 -2.62
C ILE A 161 -3.73 -7.48 -3.87
N ARG A 162 -3.57 -6.51 -4.78
CA ARG A 162 -4.34 -6.43 -6.02
C ARG A 162 -3.40 -6.25 -7.19
N ASP A 163 -3.60 -7.03 -8.22
CA ASP A 163 -2.80 -7.02 -9.44
C ASP A 163 -3.32 -6.02 -10.49
N GLY A 164 -2.43 -5.66 -11.37
CA GLY A 164 -2.68 -4.81 -12.52
C GLY A 164 -1.42 -4.66 -13.37
N LEU A 165 -1.38 -3.64 -14.22
CA LEU A 165 -0.26 -3.35 -15.10
C LEU A 165 0.33 -1.96 -14.79
N TYR A 166 1.63 -1.82 -14.93
CA TYR A 166 2.29 -0.53 -15.07
C TYR A 166 2.02 -0.01 -16.48
N THR A 167 1.15 0.99 -16.60
CA THR A 167 0.59 1.36 -17.90
C THR A 167 1.36 2.47 -18.60
N SER A 168 1.84 3.47 -17.88
CA SER A 168 2.56 4.61 -18.44
C SER A 168 3.17 5.49 -17.37
N ASP A 169 4.02 6.42 -17.80
CA ASP A 169 4.47 7.56 -17.01
C ASP A 169 3.65 8.82 -17.33
N THR A 170 3.42 9.64 -16.32
CA THR A 170 2.87 10.99 -16.49
C THR A 170 3.85 11.98 -15.89
N PRO A 171 4.40 12.93 -16.67
CA PRO A 171 5.23 14.00 -16.13
C PRO A 171 4.45 14.81 -15.08
N GLU A 172 5.11 15.19 -14.01
CA GLU A 172 4.52 16.04 -12.96
C GLU A 172 4.13 17.40 -13.53
N GLN A 173 4.96 17.92 -14.45
CA GLN A 173 4.70 19.13 -15.22
C GLN A 173 5.41 19.02 -16.59
N GLU A 174 5.16 19.94 -17.51
CA GLU A 174 5.64 19.86 -18.91
C GLU A 174 7.14 19.55 -19.05
N ASN A 175 7.98 20.09 -18.16
CA ASN A 175 9.42 19.84 -18.10
C ASN A 175 9.85 19.29 -16.73
N GLY A 176 8.98 18.56 -16.07
CA GLY A 176 9.22 18.01 -14.73
C GLY A 176 10.39 17.03 -14.69
N ALA A 177 11.21 17.14 -13.65
CA ALA A 177 12.38 16.30 -13.46
C ALA A 177 12.05 14.85 -13.03
N TRP A 178 10.79 14.56 -12.74
CA TRP A 178 10.29 13.25 -12.32
C TRP A 178 8.89 13.00 -12.87
N LYS A 179 8.41 11.75 -12.78
CA LYS A 179 7.15 11.32 -13.35
C LYS A 179 6.39 10.47 -12.34
N TRP A 180 5.07 10.58 -12.42
CA TRP A 180 4.16 9.65 -11.77
C TRP A 180 4.11 8.35 -12.55
N MET A 181 4.20 7.22 -11.86
CA MET A 181 3.88 5.91 -12.43
C MET A 181 2.35 5.74 -12.46
N ARG A 182 1.79 5.40 -13.62
CA ARG A 182 0.37 5.07 -13.76
C ARG A 182 0.19 3.56 -13.80
N PHE A 183 -0.75 3.05 -13.03
CA PHE A 183 -1.00 1.62 -12.96
C PHE A 183 -2.51 1.31 -12.85
N SER A 184 -2.93 0.10 -13.29
CA SER A 184 -4.33 -0.31 -13.35
C SER A 184 -4.76 -1.20 -12.18
N ALA A 185 -3.86 -1.61 -11.28
CA ALA A 185 -4.25 -2.36 -10.08
C ALA A 185 -5.26 -1.54 -9.26
N ALA A 186 -6.36 -2.17 -8.84
CA ALA A 186 -7.40 -1.47 -8.12
C ALA A 186 -6.89 -0.90 -6.79
N ALA A 187 -7.05 0.40 -6.58
CA ALA A 187 -6.77 1.09 -5.33
C ALA A 187 -8.04 1.70 -4.73
N SER A 188 -8.08 1.79 -3.41
CA SER A 188 -9.20 2.33 -2.63
C SER A 188 -8.65 3.17 -1.48
N PRO A 189 -9.45 4.05 -0.85
CA PRO A 189 -9.04 4.71 0.39
C PRO A 189 -8.44 3.71 1.38
N GLY A 190 -7.33 4.08 2.01
CA GLY A 190 -6.54 3.18 2.87
C GLY A 190 -5.33 2.53 2.16
N ASN A 191 -5.29 2.44 0.83
CA ASN A 191 -4.11 1.98 0.10
C ASN A 191 -3.02 3.06 -0.01
N SER A 192 -3.36 4.33 0.21
CA SER A 192 -2.38 5.44 0.18
C SER A 192 -1.20 5.18 1.10
N GLY A 193 0.02 5.33 0.57
CA GLY A 193 1.27 5.06 1.26
C GLY A 193 1.71 3.59 1.20
N GLY A 194 0.90 2.68 0.64
CA GLY A 194 1.26 1.28 0.46
C GLY A 194 2.29 1.06 -0.65
N PRO A 195 2.98 -0.08 -0.66
CA PRO A 195 3.95 -0.39 -1.69
C PRO A 195 3.27 -0.80 -2.99
N LEU A 196 3.81 -0.31 -4.12
CA LEU A 196 3.60 -0.87 -5.43
C LEU A 196 4.77 -1.82 -5.74
N LEU A 197 4.47 -3.07 -6.03
CA LEU A 197 5.46 -4.13 -6.21
C LEU A 197 5.48 -4.63 -7.65
N ASP A 198 6.63 -5.13 -8.10
CA ASP A 198 6.74 -5.91 -9.33
C ASP A 198 6.35 -7.39 -9.11
N LYS A 199 6.46 -8.20 -10.16
CA LYS A 199 6.17 -9.65 -10.14
C LYS A 199 7.06 -10.45 -9.19
N ASP A 200 8.24 -9.94 -8.83
CA ASP A 200 9.21 -10.56 -7.94
C ASP A 200 9.06 -10.04 -6.49
N GLY A 201 8.02 -9.26 -6.21
CA GLY A 201 7.74 -8.67 -4.90
C GLY A 201 8.69 -7.55 -4.50
N LYS A 202 9.40 -6.95 -5.45
CA LYS A 202 10.26 -5.79 -5.20
C LYS A 202 9.47 -4.49 -5.31
N LEU A 203 9.84 -3.53 -4.47
CA LEU A 203 9.25 -2.20 -4.44
C LEU A 203 9.63 -1.39 -5.68
N ILE A 204 8.64 -0.88 -6.40
CA ILE A 204 8.81 -0.01 -7.57
C ILE A 204 8.17 1.37 -7.38
N GLY A 205 7.30 1.56 -6.40
CA GLY A 205 6.64 2.84 -6.14
C GLY A 205 5.86 2.85 -4.84
N VAL A 206 5.28 3.99 -4.53
CA VAL A 206 4.40 4.23 -3.38
C VAL A 206 3.00 4.56 -3.90
N VAL A 207 1.99 3.79 -3.54
CA VAL A 207 0.61 4.06 -3.96
C VAL A 207 0.14 5.39 -3.35
N LEU A 208 -0.27 6.35 -4.17
CA LEU A 208 -0.58 7.69 -3.71
C LEU A 208 -2.05 8.04 -3.88
N MET A 209 -2.57 8.03 -5.11
CA MET A 209 -3.92 8.48 -5.39
C MET A 209 -4.58 7.67 -6.51
N LYS A 210 -5.88 7.80 -6.60
CA LYS A 210 -6.70 7.29 -7.70
C LYS A 210 -7.12 8.45 -8.59
N SER A 211 -7.07 8.25 -9.92
CA SER A 211 -7.69 9.19 -10.86
C SER A 211 -9.21 9.23 -10.63
N ALA A 212 -9.77 10.43 -10.55
CA ALA A 212 -11.20 10.60 -10.40
C ALA A 212 -12.00 10.22 -11.66
N ASN A 213 -11.36 10.28 -12.83
CA ASN A 213 -11.99 10.17 -14.13
C ASN A 213 -11.59 8.92 -14.92
N GLU A 214 -10.67 8.12 -14.42
CA GLU A 214 -10.12 6.95 -15.08
C GLU A 214 -9.93 5.80 -14.09
N ASN A 215 -9.94 4.55 -14.60
CA ASN A 215 -9.57 3.38 -13.80
C ASN A 215 -8.04 3.23 -13.70
N LEU A 216 -7.35 4.33 -13.43
CA LEU A 216 -5.90 4.40 -13.26
C LEU A 216 -5.55 4.98 -11.91
N ASN A 217 -4.45 4.53 -11.36
CA ASN A 217 -3.89 4.99 -10.10
C ASN A 217 -2.46 5.47 -10.31
N TYR A 218 -1.96 6.23 -9.36
CA TYR A 218 -0.65 6.86 -9.41
C TYR A 218 0.23 6.37 -8.24
N ALA A 219 1.52 6.19 -8.55
CA ALA A 219 2.57 5.86 -7.60
C ALA A 219 3.85 6.66 -7.86
#